data_795cbdf742ef8c4ede227a467e5623c7
#
_entry.id   795cbdf742ef8c4ede227a467e5623c7
#
_cell.length_a   1.000
_cell.length_b   1.000
_cell.length_c   1.000
_cell.angle_alpha   90.00
_cell.angle_beta   90.00
_cell.angle_gamma   90.00
#
_symmetry.space_group_name_H-M   'P 1'
#
loop_
_entity.id
_entity.type
_entity.pdbx_description
1 polymer ?
#
loop_
_entity_poly.entity_id
_entity_poly.type
_entity_poly.pdbx_seq_one_letter_code
_entity_poly.pdbx_strand_id
1 'polypeptide(L)'
;GMIKTTGSISWANRELTKMSCTQIAKFGIMHVPSGRHVFPGLTVRENLEVGTINWRGPFGAPKFKEDLETVYALFPRLKERETQLAWSMSGGEQQMLAVGRALMGRPKILLLDEPSMGLAPVVVAELFEKIVDINRKLGMTILLVEQNSKIALKNSDYAYVIEEGKITMEGESIALRDDPRIRQAYLGKFAK
;
A
#
# COMPACT_ATOMS: atom_id res chain seq x y z
N GLY A 1 10.64 -15.23 0.31
CA GLY A 1 10.44 -14.80 1.50
C GLY A 1 11.23 -15.19 2.74
N MET A 2 10.98 -14.47 3.80
CA MET A 2 11.60 -14.70 5.11
C MET A 2 10.89 -15.81 5.92
N ILE A 3 9.68 -16.19 5.52
CA ILE A 3 8.86 -17.19 6.23
C ILE A 3 8.69 -18.41 5.33
N LYS A 4 8.82 -19.61 5.93
CA LYS A 4 8.52 -20.87 5.24
C LYS A 4 7.00 -20.97 5.07
N THR A 5 6.55 -20.99 3.83
CA THR A 5 5.13 -21.09 3.48
C THR A 5 4.76 -22.51 3.11
N THR A 6 3.52 -22.91 3.44
CA THR A 6 2.88 -24.13 2.95
C THR A 6 1.68 -23.73 2.09
N GLY A 7 1.28 -24.58 1.14
CA GLY A 7 0.23 -24.26 0.18
C GLY A 7 0.76 -23.54 -1.05
N SER A 8 -0.14 -22.90 -1.81
CA SER A 8 0.18 -22.20 -3.04
C SER A 8 -0.43 -20.79 -3.05
N ILE A 9 0.29 -19.86 -3.66
CA ILE A 9 -0.19 -18.50 -3.95
C ILE A 9 -0.02 -18.29 -5.45
N SER A 10 -1.11 -18.04 -6.13
CA SER A 10 -1.08 -17.83 -7.58
C SER A 10 -1.76 -16.52 -7.97
N TRP A 11 -1.26 -15.88 -9.01
CA TRP A 11 -1.86 -14.72 -9.64
C TRP A 11 -1.62 -14.72 -11.15
N ALA A 12 -2.65 -14.37 -11.93
CA ALA A 12 -2.59 -14.38 -13.40
C ALA A 12 -2.01 -15.70 -13.97
N ASN A 13 -2.49 -16.84 -13.46
CA ASN A 13 -2.05 -18.20 -13.82
C ASN A 13 -0.56 -18.48 -13.55
N ARG A 14 0.08 -17.72 -12.66
CA ARG A 14 1.47 -17.99 -12.23
C ARG A 14 1.53 -18.27 -10.74
N GLU A 15 2.25 -19.32 -10.41
CA GLU A 15 2.59 -19.68 -9.02
C GLU A 15 3.67 -18.74 -8.50
N LEU A 16 3.38 -18.06 -7.38
CA LEU A 16 4.26 -17.05 -6.77
C LEU A 16 5.13 -17.63 -5.65
N THR A 17 4.71 -18.73 -5.02
CA THR A 17 5.35 -19.29 -3.80
C THR A 17 6.82 -19.64 -4.01
N LYS A 18 7.20 -20.00 -5.24
CA LYS A 18 8.58 -20.38 -5.63
C LYS A 18 9.39 -19.21 -6.21
N MET A 19 8.78 -18.03 -6.36
CA MET A 19 9.46 -16.87 -6.94
C MET A 19 10.26 -16.12 -5.87
N SER A 20 11.42 -15.60 -6.25
CA SER A 20 12.16 -14.65 -5.42
C SER A 20 11.44 -13.30 -5.35
N CYS A 21 11.72 -12.51 -4.30
CA CYS A 21 11.16 -11.15 -4.16
C CYS A 21 11.41 -10.29 -5.41
N THR A 22 12.60 -10.41 -6.02
CA THR A 22 12.92 -9.69 -7.26
C THR A 22 12.04 -10.13 -8.44
N GLN A 23 11.75 -11.43 -8.56
CA GLN A 23 10.87 -11.95 -9.61
C GLN A 23 9.43 -11.49 -9.39
N ILE A 24 8.95 -11.51 -8.14
CA ILE A 24 7.62 -11.02 -7.76
C ILE A 24 7.48 -9.52 -8.09
N ALA A 25 8.48 -8.71 -7.73
CA ALA A 25 8.49 -7.28 -8.04
C ALA A 25 8.51 -7.02 -9.56
N LYS A 26 9.34 -7.74 -10.32
CA LYS A 26 9.35 -7.66 -11.81
C LYS A 26 8.03 -8.11 -12.43
N PHE A 27 7.30 -8.99 -11.77
CA PHE A 27 5.98 -9.44 -12.23
C PHE A 27 4.89 -8.37 -12.01
N GLY A 28 5.21 -7.33 -11.23
CA GLY A 28 4.35 -6.18 -10.97
C GLY A 28 3.59 -6.26 -9.64
N ILE A 29 4.12 -6.95 -8.66
CA ILE A 29 3.57 -6.98 -7.30
C ILE A 29 4.51 -6.19 -6.41
N MET A 30 4.03 -5.05 -5.88
CA MET A 30 4.79 -4.20 -4.96
C MET A 30 4.19 -4.24 -3.58
N HIS A 31 5.06 -4.15 -2.57
CA HIS A 31 4.69 -4.21 -1.17
C HIS A 31 5.14 -2.94 -0.44
N VAL A 32 4.23 -2.31 0.27
CA VAL A 32 4.49 -1.26 1.25
C VAL A 32 4.29 -1.88 2.62
N PRO A 33 5.36 -2.27 3.32
CA PRO A 33 5.27 -2.89 4.64
C PRO A 33 4.86 -1.86 5.70
N SER A 34 4.35 -2.35 6.83
CA SER A 34 4.12 -1.52 8.02
C SER A 34 5.41 -0.83 8.47
N GLY A 35 5.29 0.38 9.03
CA GLY A 35 6.47 1.13 9.52
C GLY A 35 7.16 2.00 8.46
N ARG A 36 6.52 2.26 7.29
CA ARG A 36 6.94 3.23 6.25
C ARG A 36 8.17 2.82 5.45
N HIS A 37 9.26 2.42 6.09
CA HIS A 37 10.52 1.95 5.49
C HIS A 37 11.06 2.85 4.35
N VAL A 38 11.00 4.17 4.54
CA VAL A 38 11.69 5.12 3.65
C VAL A 38 13.21 5.05 3.87
N PHE A 39 13.99 5.46 2.89
CA PHE A 39 15.44 5.62 3.05
C PHE A 39 15.70 6.99 3.66
N PRO A 40 16.04 7.07 4.96
CA PRO A 40 16.06 8.35 5.68
C PRO A 40 17.12 9.32 5.17
N GLY A 41 18.27 8.83 4.73
CA GLY A 41 19.37 9.61 4.20
C GLY A 41 19.25 10.02 2.73
N LEU A 42 18.16 9.61 2.06
CA LEU A 42 17.85 10.02 0.69
C LEU A 42 16.78 11.11 0.70
N THR A 43 16.81 11.97 -0.30
CA THR A 43 15.76 12.95 -0.56
C THR A 43 14.45 12.25 -0.96
N VAL A 44 13.35 12.98 -0.96
CA VAL A 44 12.05 12.51 -1.47
C VAL A 44 12.21 11.98 -2.90
N ARG A 45 12.83 12.77 -3.78
CA ARG A 45 13.06 12.40 -5.18
C ARG A 45 13.88 11.12 -5.32
N GLU A 46 14.99 11.02 -4.59
CA GLU A 46 15.85 9.83 -4.63
C GLU A 46 15.12 8.59 -4.10
N ASN A 47 14.31 8.73 -3.04
CA ASN A 47 13.44 7.64 -2.58
C ASN A 47 12.50 7.15 -3.68
N LEU A 48 11.87 8.07 -4.43
CA LEU A 48 11.01 7.71 -5.56
C LEU A 48 11.80 7.05 -6.68
N GLU A 49 13.01 7.53 -6.99
CA GLU A 49 13.88 6.91 -8.00
C GLU A 49 14.24 5.45 -7.67
N VAL A 50 14.50 5.13 -6.40
CA VAL A 50 14.75 3.74 -5.96
C VAL A 50 13.60 2.81 -6.35
N GLY A 51 12.35 3.29 -6.35
CA GLY A 51 11.18 2.52 -6.76
C GLY A 51 11.25 2.00 -8.20
N THR A 52 12.07 2.60 -9.05
CA THR A 52 12.17 2.25 -10.48
C THR A 52 13.15 1.11 -10.79
N ILE A 53 13.89 0.60 -9.79
CA ILE A 53 15.01 -0.34 -9.97
C ILE A 53 14.63 -1.63 -10.74
N ASN A 54 13.36 -2.03 -10.68
CA ASN A 54 12.89 -3.25 -11.32
C ASN A 54 12.73 -3.13 -12.84
N TRP A 55 12.62 -1.92 -13.41
CA TRP A 55 12.31 -1.71 -14.82
C TRP A 55 13.17 -0.64 -15.52
N ARG A 56 13.79 0.24 -14.73
CA ARG A 56 14.63 1.33 -15.23
C ARG A 56 15.97 0.81 -15.68
N GLY A 57 16.35 0.01 -16.33
CA GLY A 57 17.69 -0.41 -16.75
C GLY A 57 18.79 0.67 -16.61
N PRO A 58 20.04 0.36 -16.92
CA PRO A 58 21.20 1.24 -16.66
C PRO A 58 21.18 2.57 -17.44
N PHE A 59 20.35 2.69 -18.48
CA PHE A 59 20.31 3.88 -19.36
C PHE A 59 19.10 4.82 -19.09
N GLY A 60 18.39 4.63 -17.98
CA GLY A 60 17.18 5.37 -17.67
C GLY A 60 15.96 4.92 -18.50
N ALA A 61 14.76 5.30 -18.07
CA ALA A 61 13.55 4.98 -18.81
C ALA A 61 12.89 6.25 -19.35
N PRO A 62 12.43 6.23 -20.60
CA PRO A 62 11.76 7.38 -21.21
C PRO A 62 10.58 7.91 -20.40
N LYS A 63 9.91 7.04 -19.65
CA LYS A 63 8.69 7.35 -18.88
C LYS A 63 8.91 7.72 -17.40
N PHE A 64 10.16 7.83 -16.94
CA PHE A 64 10.43 8.18 -15.54
C PHE A 64 9.79 9.50 -15.12
N LYS A 65 9.86 10.51 -15.98
CA LYS A 65 9.25 11.83 -15.71
C LYS A 65 7.72 11.75 -15.62
N GLU A 66 7.09 10.97 -16.48
CA GLU A 66 5.65 10.77 -16.50
C GLU A 66 5.16 10.08 -15.20
N ASP A 67 5.87 9.03 -14.77
CA ASP A 67 5.55 8.33 -13.53
C ASP A 67 5.75 9.23 -12.32
N LEU A 68 6.84 10.01 -12.30
CA LEU A 68 7.12 10.96 -11.23
C LEU A 68 6.04 12.05 -11.14
N GLU A 69 5.61 12.63 -12.27
CA GLU A 69 4.51 13.61 -12.29
C GLU A 69 3.18 12.96 -11.85
N THR A 70 2.93 11.70 -12.19
CA THR A 70 1.76 10.97 -11.70
C THR A 70 1.77 10.84 -10.17
N VAL A 71 2.92 10.48 -9.60
CA VAL A 71 3.09 10.39 -8.14
C VAL A 71 2.94 11.78 -7.49
N TYR A 72 3.50 12.81 -8.08
CA TYR A 72 3.38 14.18 -7.58
C TYR A 72 1.95 14.74 -7.69
N ALA A 73 1.19 14.35 -8.71
CA ALA A 73 -0.23 14.69 -8.83
C ALA A 73 -1.08 14.04 -7.72
N LEU A 74 -0.76 12.80 -7.34
CA LEU A 74 -1.40 12.11 -6.22
C LEU A 74 -0.99 12.68 -4.86
N PHE A 75 0.27 13.04 -4.70
CA PHE A 75 0.90 13.50 -3.46
C PHE A 75 1.64 14.84 -3.67
N PRO A 76 0.93 15.97 -3.79
CA PRO A 76 1.56 17.27 -4.11
C PRO A 76 2.65 17.69 -3.09
N ARG A 77 2.48 17.31 -1.82
CA ARG A 77 3.48 17.58 -0.76
C ARG A 77 4.83 16.93 -1.05
N LEU A 78 4.87 15.80 -1.76
CA LEU A 78 6.13 15.19 -2.16
C LEU A 78 6.87 16.03 -3.21
N LYS A 79 6.14 16.69 -4.11
CA LYS A 79 6.71 17.61 -5.09
C LYS A 79 7.29 18.86 -4.42
N GLU A 80 6.54 19.46 -3.52
CA GLU A 80 6.97 20.65 -2.77
C GLU A 80 8.27 20.40 -1.98
N ARG A 81 8.51 19.16 -1.60
CA ARG A 81 9.62 18.72 -0.75
C ARG A 81 10.61 17.78 -1.47
N GLU A 82 10.65 17.82 -2.79
CA GLU A 82 11.41 16.82 -3.58
C GLU A 82 12.90 16.74 -3.23
N THR A 83 13.49 17.83 -2.77
CA THR A 83 14.91 17.91 -2.36
C THR A 83 15.11 17.69 -0.85
N GLN A 84 14.03 17.58 -0.06
CA GLN A 84 14.10 17.39 1.38
C GLN A 84 14.47 15.95 1.72
N LEU A 85 15.30 15.76 2.76
CA LEU A 85 15.64 14.43 3.26
C LEU A 85 14.45 13.75 3.94
N ALA A 86 14.24 12.47 3.65
CA ALA A 86 13.05 11.73 4.10
C ALA A 86 12.94 11.64 5.63
N TRP A 87 14.05 11.62 6.37
CA TRP A 87 14.01 11.57 7.83
C TRP A 87 13.36 12.81 8.46
N SER A 88 13.41 13.97 7.79
CA SER A 88 12.88 15.24 8.30
C SER A 88 11.39 15.47 7.98
N MET A 89 10.75 14.52 7.28
CA MET A 89 9.33 14.57 6.95
C MET A 89 8.46 14.08 8.10
N SER A 90 7.23 14.55 8.15
CA SER A 90 6.21 14.03 9.06
C SER A 90 5.91 12.55 8.77
N GLY A 91 5.36 11.84 9.77
CA GLY A 91 5.02 10.43 9.59
C GLY A 91 4.04 10.15 8.45
N GLY A 92 3.09 11.06 8.22
CA GLY A 92 2.15 10.95 7.10
C GLY A 92 2.81 11.16 5.75
N GLU A 93 3.69 12.16 5.63
CA GLU A 93 4.46 12.40 4.41
C GLU A 93 5.40 11.23 4.10
N GLN A 94 6.03 10.63 5.12
CA GLN A 94 6.84 9.42 4.94
C GLN A 94 6.00 8.23 4.45
N GLN A 95 4.76 8.09 4.94
CA GLN A 95 3.85 7.04 4.48
C GLN A 95 3.45 7.28 3.01
N MET A 96 3.10 8.51 2.65
CA MET A 96 2.82 8.87 1.26
C MET A 96 4.03 8.65 0.36
N LEU A 97 5.24 8.94 0.85
CA LEU A 97 6.49 8.67 0.13
C LEU A 97 6.71 7.17 -0.09
N ALA A 98 6.44 6.32 0.90
CA ALA A 98 6.55 4.87 0.78
C ALA A 98 5.57 4.31 -0.28
N VAL A 99 4.31 4.80 -0.29
CA VAL A 99 3.32 4.45 -1.31
C VAL A 99 3.76 4.98 -2.69
N GLY A 100 4.18 6.23 -2.78
CA GLY A 100 4.68 6.84 -4.03
C GLY A 100 5.87 6.06 -4.61
N ARG A 101 6.82 5.65 -3.77
CA ARG A 101 7.96 4.80 -4.18
C ARG A 101 7.49 3.46 -4.76
N ALA A 102 6.49 2.83 -4.15
CA ALA A 102 5.94 1.58 -4.68
C ALA A 102 5.26 1.80 -6.04
N LEU A 103 4.55 2.92 -6.24
CA LEU A 103 3.93 3.28 -7.52
C LEU A 103 4.96 3.49 -8.63
N MET A 104 6.14 4.05 -8.32
CA MET A 104 7.24 4.17 -9.28
C MET A 104 7.72 2.82 -9.82
N GLY A 105 7.44 1.72 -9.12
CA GLY A 105 7.68 0.35 -9.59
C GLY A 105 6.69 -0.14 -10.64
N ARG A 106 5.69 0.65 -11.03
CA ARG A 106 4.61 0.31 -11.98
C ARG A 106 3.88 -0.98 -11.61
N PRO A 107 3.34 -1.06 -10.38
CA PRO A 107 2.68 -2.28 -9.94
C PRO A 107 1.39 -2.54 -10.72
N LYS A 108 1.05 -3.82 -10.83
CA LYS A 108 -0.28 -4.33 -11.19
C LYS A 108 -1.10 -4.61 -9.93
N ILE A 109 -0.38 -5.02 -8.87
CA ILE A 109 -0.94 -5.19 -7.53
C ILE A 109 -0.08 -4.42 -6.54
N LEU A 110 -0.72 -3.64 -5.68
CA LEU A 110 -0.11 -2.96 -4.55
C LEU A 110 -0.58 -3.61 -3.25
N LEU A 111 0.38 -4.13 -2.48
CA LEU A 111 0.14 -4.69 -1.14
C LEU A 111 0.43 -3.61 -0.12
N LEU A 112 -0.55 -3.26 0.71
CA LEU A 112 -0.44 -2.26 1.77
C LEU A 112 -0.65 -2.94 3.13
N ASP A 113 0.36 -2.89 3.98
CA ASP A 113 0.34 -3.51 5.31
C ASP A 113 0.25 -2.43 6.38
N GLU A 114 -0.91 -2.35 7.04
CA GLU A 114 -1.26 -1.38 8.10
C GLU A 114 -0.84 0.08 7.77
N PRO A 115 -1.23 0.63 6.59
CA PRO A 115 -0.75 1.95 6.18
C PRO A 115 -1.21 3.08 7.09
N SER A 116 -2.25 2.89 7.91
CA SER A 116 -2.76 3.88 8.86
C SER A 116 -2.02 3.92 10.20
N MET A 117 -1.17 2.92 10.46
CA MET A 117 -0.55 2.75 11.78
C MET A 117 0.27 3.97 12.22
N GLY A 118 -0.03 4.50 13.41
CA GLY A 118 0.70 5.62 14.01
C GLY A 118 0.51 6.96 13.30
N LEU A 119 -0.56 7.12 12.52
CA LEU A 119 -0.93 8.37 11.87
C LEU A 119 -2.10 9.06 12.60
N ALA A 120 -2.11 10.40 12.54
CA ALA A 120 -3.24 11.18 13.03
C ALA A 120 -4.49 10.94 12.17
N PRO A 121 -5.71 10.98 12.72
CA PRO A 121 -6.95 10.67 11.98
C PRO A 121 -7.14 11.47 10.69
N VAL A 122 -6.77 12.74 10.66
CA VAL A 122 -6.86 13.58 9.45
C VAL A 122 -5.93 13.10 8.35
N VAL A 123 -4.72 12.68 8.70
CA VAL A 123 -3.72 12.13 7.76
C VAL A 123 -4.17 10.78 7.23
N VAL A 124 -4.78 9.94 8.09
CA VAL A 124 -5.38 8.66 7.68
C VAL A 124 -6.46 8.90 6.62
N ALA A 125 -7.36 9.86 6.85
CA ALA A 125 -8.42 10.17 5.90
C ALA A 125 -7.84 10.60 4.53
N GLU A 126 -6.85 11.48 4.54
CA GLU A 126 -6.15 11.92 3.32
C GLU A 126 -5.46 10.74 2.60
N LEU A 127 -4.72 9.91 3.33
CA LEU A 127 -4.03 8.74 2.77
C LEU A 127 -5.02 7.78 2.09
N PHE A 128 -6.14 7.47 2.75
CA PHE A 128 -7.13 6.54 2.19
C PHE A 128 -7.88 7.13 0.99
N GLU A 129 -8.10 8.44 0.95
CA GLU A 129 -8.59 9.11 -0.26
C GLU A 129 -7.64 8.85 -1.45
N LYS A 130 -6.32 8.99 -1.24
CA LYS A 130 -5.32 8.72 -2.28
C LYS A 130 -5.25 7.23 -2.65
N ILE A 131 -5.39 6.32 -1.70
CA ILE A 131 -5.45 4.87 -1.96
C ILE A 131 -6.66 4.53 -2.85
N VAL A 132 -7.83 5.11 -2.56
CA VAL A 132 -9.03 4.95 -3.39
C VAL A 132 -8.81 5.56 -4.80
N ASP A 133 -8.19 6.73 -4.89
CA ASP A 133 -7.83 7.36 -6.16
C ASP A 133 -6.90 6.47 -7.00
N ILE A 134 -5.89 5.85 -6.39
CA ILE A 134 -4.99 4.89 -7.05
C ILE A 134 -5.78 3.71 -7.61
N ASN A 135 -6.68 3.13 -6.82
CA ASN A 135 -7.52 2.03 -7.28
C ASN A 135 -8.44 2.47 -8.43
N ARG A 136 -9.22 3.53 -8.25
CA ARG A 136 -10.28 3.93 -9.19
C ARG A 136 -9.75 4.61 -10.45
N LYS A 137 -8.79 5.53 -10.31
CA LYS A 137 -8.27 6.34 -11.44
C LYS A 137 -7.17 5.64 -12.21
N LEU A 138 -6.33 4.85 -11.54
CA LEU A 138 -5.25 4.09 -12.19
C LEU A 138 -5.62 2.64 -12.49
N GLY A 139 -6.80 2.16 -12.09
CA GLY A 139 -7.26 0.79 -12.30
C GLY A 139 -6.42 -0.26 -11.59
N MET A 140 -5.76 0.12 -10.50
CA MET A 140 -4.80 -0.74 -9.79
C MET A 140 -5.49 -1.64 -8.78
N THR A 141 -5.18 -2.92 -8.79
CA THR A 141 -5.60 -3.84 -7.73
C THR A 141 -4.82 -3.56 -6.44
N ILE A 142 -5.54 -3.39 -5.33
CA ILE A 142 -4.93 -3.15 -4.02
C ILE A 142 -5.36 -4.26 -3.07
N LEU A 143 -4.39 -4.89 -2.40
CA LEU A 143 -4.63 -5.76 -1.25
C LEU A 143 -4.19 -5.00 0.00
N LEU A 144 -5.17 -4.66 0.84
CA LEU A 144 -5.00 -3.88 2.05
C LEU A 144 -5.11 -4.79 3.27
N VAL A 145 -4.13 -4.74 4.16
CA VAL A 145 -4.21 -5.28 5.52
C VAL A 145 -4.39 -4.12 6.48
N GLU A 146 -5.44 -4.14 7.28
CA GLU A 146 -5.76 -3.09 8.26
C GLU A 146 -6.36 -3.67 9.52
N GLN A 147 -5.90 -3.18 10.66
CA GLN A 147 -6.46 -3.53 11.96
C GLN A 147 -7.76 -2.75 12.25
N ASN A 148 -7.87 -1.54 11.72
CA ASN A 148 -9.08 -0.74 11.86
C ASN A 148 -10.14 -1.14 10.85
N SER A 149 -11.06 -2.02 11.26
CA SER A 149 -12.13 -2.56 10.40
C SER A 149 -13.02 -1.46 9.79
N LYS A 150 -13.28 -0.35 10.50
CA LYS A 150 -14.07 0.77 9.95
C LYS A 150 -13.40 1.38 8.72
N ILE A 151 -12.09 1.60 8.81
CA ILE A 151 -11.32 2.17 7.71
C ILE A 151 -11.25 1.17 6.56
N ALA A 152 -10.90 -0.09 6.86
CA ALA A 152 -10.80 -1.14 5.85
C ALA A 152 -12.11 -1.30 5.08
N LEU A 153 -13.24 -1.54 5.77
CA LEU A 153 -14.54 -1.79 5.15
C LEU A 153 -15.14 -0.56 4.45
N LYS A 154 -14.74 0.65 4.85
CA LYS A 154 -15.16 1.88 4.15
C LYS A 154 -14.48 2.04 2.79
N ASN A 155 -13.24 1.57 2.67
CA ASN A 155 -12.35 1.88 1.53
C ASN A 155 -12.00 0.64 0.67
N SER A 156 -12.71 -0.47 0.84
CA SER A 156 -12.55 -1.69 0.04
C SER A 156 -13.87 -2.14 -0.57
N ASP A 157 -13.80 -2.90 -1.67
CA ASP A 157 -14.97 -3.49 -2.32
C ASP A 157 -15.32 -4.84 -1.68
N TYR A 158 -14.32 -5.63 -1.34
CA TYR A 158 -14.45 -6.96 -0.74
C TYR A 158 -13.49 -7.11 0.44
N ALA A 159 -13.85 -7.87 1.46
CA ALA A 159 -13.01 -8.05 2.62
C ALA A 159 -13.02 -9.49 3.15
N TYR A 160 -11.90 -9.86 3.77
CA TYR A 160 -11.69 -11.08 4.52
C TYR A 160 -11.42 -10.70 5.98
N VAL A 161 -12.15 -11.30 6.91
CA VAL A 161 -11.94 -11.13 8.36
C VAL A 161 -11.08 -12.27 8.86
N ILE A 162 -9.94 -11.94 9.43
CA ILE A 162 -8.99 -12.93 9.96
C ILE A 162 -8.98 -12.85 11.47
N GLU A 163 -9.24 -13.97 12.14
CA GLU A 163 -9.15 -14.14 13.58
C GLU A 163 -8.33 -15.39 13.88
N GLU A 164 -7.38 -15.28 14.79
CA GLU A 164 -6.48 -16.37 15.19
C GLU A 164 -5.83 -17.11 14.00
N GLY A 165 -5.49 -16.36 12.94
CA GLY A 165 -4.85 -16.89 11.73
C GLY A 165 -5.79 -17.63 10.76
N LYS A 166 -7.11 -17.55 10.95
CA LYS A 166 -8.13 -18.17 10.09
C LYS A 166 -9.06 -17.12 9.53
N ILE A 167 -9.51 -17.32 8.28
CA ILE A 167 -10.61 -16.54 7.72
C ILE A 167 -11.90 -16.99 8.36
N THR A 168 -12.55 -16.08 9.10
CA THR A 168 -13.83 -16.33 9.81
C THR A 168 -15.03 -15.81 9.05
N MET A 169 -14.86 -14.74 8.28
CA MET A 169 -15.88 -14.15 7.41
C MET A 169 -15.25 -13.57 6.15
N GLU A 170 -16.01 -13.56 5.07
CA GLU A 170 -15.64 -12.89 3.82
C GLU A 170 -16.90 -12.40 3.09
N GLY A 171 -16.75 -11.38 2.28
CA GLY A 171 -17.85 -10.84 1.48
C GLY A 171 -17.64 -9.39 1.04
N GLU A 172 -18.67 -8.86 0.38
CA GLU A 172 -18.74 -7.46 0.01
C GLU A 172 -18.59 -6.57 1.24
N SER A 173 -17.70 -5.58 1.19
CA SER A 173 -17.39 -4.73 2.34
C SER A 173 -18.61 -3.99 2.89
N ILE A 174 -19.54 -3.61 2.02
CA ILE A 174 -20.78 -2.96 2.42
C ILE A 174 -21.66 -3.88 3.28
N ALA A 175 -21.75 -5.17 2.94
CA ALA A 175 -22.50 -6.17 3.71
C ALA A 175 -21.84 -6.46 5.05
N LEU A 176 -20.50 -6.62 5.06
CA LEU A 176 -19.75 -6.89 6.28
C LEU A 176 -19.78 -5.70 7.25
N ARG A 177 -19.81 -4.47 6.77
CA ARG A 177 -19.92 -3.27 7.62
C ARG A 177 -21.19 -3.27 8.46
N ASP A 178 -22.27 -3.84 7.96
CA ASP A 178 -23.56 -3.89 8.63
C ASP A 178 -23.77 -5.19 9.43
N ASP A 179 -22.84 -6.15 9.36
CA ASP A 179 -22.89 -7.41 10.11
C ASP A 179 -22.75 -7.16 11.64
N PRO A 180 -23.72 -7.65 12.46
CA PRO A 180 -23.67 -7.47 13.90
C PRO A 180 -22.42 -8.04 14.57
N ARG A 181 -21.83 -9.13 14.03
CA ARG A 181 -20.62 -9.77 14.55
C ARG A 181 -19.42 -8.85 14.40
N ILE A 182 -19.27 -8.20 13.24
CA ILE A 182 -18.24 -7.19 13.00
C ILE A 182 -18.43 -6.00 13.95
N ARG A 183 -19.67 -5.54 14.10
CA ARG A 183 -19.99 -4.44 15.03
C ARG A 183 -19.62 -4.80 16.46
N GLN A 184 -19.94 -5.98 16.93
CA GLN A 184 -19.63 -6.45 18.28
C GLN A 184 -18.12 -6.66 18.51
N ALA A 185 -17.42 -7.32 17.58
CA ALA A 185 -16.01 -7.67 17.71
C ALA A 185 -15.09 -6.44 17.63
N TYR A 186 -15.39 -5.51 16.73
CA TYR A 186 -14.46 -4.42 16.37
C TYR A 186 -14.98 -3.02 16.68
N LEU A 187 -16.30 -2.82 16.82
CA LEU A 187 -16.90 -1.53 17.11
C LEU A 187 -17.38 -1.40 18.57
N GLY A 188 -17.64 -2.49 19.25
CA GLY A 188 -18.10 -2.52 20.64
C GLY A 188 -17.02 -2.33 21.69
N LYS A 189 -15.74 -2.45 21.37
CA LYS A 189 -14.62 -2.27 22.32
C LYS A 189 -14.29 -0.81 22.63
N PHE A 190 -14.89 0.14 21.95
CA PHE A 190 -14.66 1.59 22.15
C PHE A 190 -15.88 2.35 22.72
N ALA A 191 -16.92 1.63 23.17
CA ALA A 191 -18.03 2.21 23.90
C ALA A 191 -17.85 1.91 25.40
N LYS A 192 -16.81 2.47 26.00
CA LYS A 192 -16.71 2.70 27.46
C LYS A 192 -15.99 4.03 27.69
#